data_c790027a763493e8efafd1a533a00f34
#
_entry.id   c790027a763493e8efafd1a533a00f34
#
_cell.length_a   1.000
_cell.length_b   1.000
_cell.length_c   1.000
_cell.angle_alpha   90.00
_cell.angle_beta   90.00
_cell.angle_gamma   90.00
#
_symmetry.space_group_name_H-M   'P 1'
#
loop_
_entity.id
_entity.type
_entity.pdbx_description
1 polymer ?
#
loop_
_entity_poly.entity_id
_entity_poly.type
_entity_poly.pdbx_seq_one_letter_code
_entity_poly.pdbx_strand_id
1 'polypeptide(L)'
;MIALVGCSKEINHAQKSFLALGDSYTIGESVDEESRWPNQLASRMKTSNINVQIVATTGWTTNELAEGIAQANITETFDLVSLLIGVNNQYRGLSIQDFEIELRELFRAAIGFSKYGSSNVIILSIPDWSAFPFAEGRDINKISKEIDAFNKVAKKMANEFNLKFFDITDISRQASSNKSLIAEDLLHPSKEMYKLWVDKILASKEFQKIDL
;
A
#
# COMPACT_ATOMS: atom_id res chain seq x y z
N MET A 1 -40.70 36.47 25.26
CA MET A 1 -39.31 36.19 24.85
C MET A 1 -39.21 34.68 24.64
N ILE A 2 -39.34 34.23 23.42
CA ILE A 2 -39.31 32.80 23.08
C ILE A 2 -37.89 32.46 22.66
N ALA A 3 -37.20 31.67 23.44
CA ALA A 3 -35.86 31.18 23.10
C ALA A 3 -35.99 30.06 22.05
N LEU A 4 -35.51 30.33 20.83
CA LEU A 4 -35.31 29.32 19.79
C LEU A 4 -34.07 28.50 20.17
N VAL A 5 -34.28 27.30 20.67
CA VAL A 5 -33.22 26.29 20.80
C VAL A 5 -32.93 25.75 19.41
N GLY A 6 -31.85 26.22 18.80
CA GLY A 6 -31.34 25.70 17.56
C GLY A 6 -30.78 24.29 17.79
N CYS A 7 -31.49 23.25 17.36
CA CYS A 7 -31.00 21.91 17.30
C CYS A 7 -30.02 21.79 16.10
N SER A 8 -28.73 21.95 16.34
CA SER A 8 -27.71 21.60 15.35
C SER A 8 -27.75 20.05 15.16
N LYS A 9 -28.29 19.61 14.02
CA LYS A 9 -28.12 18.23 13.60
C LYS A 9 -26.63 18.02 13.39
N GLU A 10 -25.99 17.29 14.29
CA GLU A 10 -24.69 16.67 14.02
C GLU A 10 -24.89 15.75 12.80
N ILE A 11 -24.28 16.11 11.68
CA ILE A 11 -24.20 15.25 10.51
C ILE A 11 -23.24 14.13 10.91
N ASN A 12 -23.80 13.01 11.34
CA ASN A 12 -23.04 11.79 11.63
C ASN A 12 -22.54 11.26 10.28
N HIS A 13 -21.37 11.71 9.84
CA HIS A 13 -20.72 11.14 8.67
C HIS A 13 -20.41 9.67 8.99
N ALA A 14 -20.99 8.75 8.23
CA ALA A 14 -20.71 7.32 8.37
C ALA A 14 -19.19 7.12 8.32
N GLN A 15 -18.67 6.37 9.28
CA GLN A 15 -17.25 6.05 9.36
C GLN A 15 -16.80 5.36 8.08
N LYS A 16 -15.76 5.91 7.43
CA LYS A 16 -15.17 5.32 6.23
C LYS A 16 -14.22 4.18 6.62
N SER A 17 -14.00 3.27 5.70
CA SER A 17 -13.15 2.08 5.92
C SER A 17 -12.11 1.92 4.83
N PHE A 18 -10.90 1.55 5.24
CA PHE A 18 -9.76 1.32 4.36
C PHE A 18 -9.13 -0.05 4.65
N LEU A 19 -9.08 -0.93 3.66
CA LEU A 19 -8.38 -2.22 3.71
C LEU A 19 -7.02 -2.10 3.03
N ALA A 20 -5.94 -2.34 3.78
CA ALA A 20 -4.58 -2.35 3.26
C ALA A 20 -4.02 -3.78 3.23
N LEU A 21 -3.75 -4.28 2.03
CA LEU A 21 -3.25 -5.63 1.76
C LEU A 21 -1.76 -5.58 1.42
N GLY A 22 -0.95 -6.49 1.96
CA GLY A 22 0.47 -6.51 1.61
C GLY A 22 1.38 -7.39 2.46
N ASP A 23 2.60 -6.92 2.61
CA ASP A 23 3.69 -7.56 3.35
C ASP A 23 4.26 -6.63 4.44
N SER A 24 5.56 -6.78 4.78
CA SER A 24 6.25 -5.94 5.76
C SER A 24 6.15 -4.44 5.46
N TYR A 25 6.11 -4.04 4.21
CA TYR A 25 5.97 -2.64 3.82
C TYR A 25 4.57 -2.09 4.14
N THR A 26 3.56 -2.92 4.21
CA THR A 26 2.19 -2.52 4.55
C THR A 26 1.91 -2.62 6.05
N ILE A 27 2.38 -3.70 6.71
CA ILE A 27 2.27 -3.81 8.17
C ILE A 27 3.16 -2.76 8.87
N GLY A 28 4.13 -2.19 8.17
CA GLY A 28 5.04 -1.18 8.69
C GLY A 28 6.06 -1.78 9.67
N GLU A 29 6.83 -2.75 9.19
CA GLU A 29 7.91 -3.34 9.98
C GLU A 29 8.87 -2.24 10.47
N SER A 30 9.28 -2.32 11.73
CA SER A 30 10.22 -1.39 12.39
C SER A 30 9.72 0.05 12.56
N VAL A 31 8.42 0.31 12.41
CA VAL A 31 7.81 1.60 12.78
C VAL A 31 6.56 1.39 13.63
N ASP A 32 6.20 2.40 14.43
CA ASP A 32 4.96 2.40 15.19
C ASP A 32 3.72 2.43 14.29
N GLU A 33 2.57 2.10 14.84
CA GLU A 33 1.32 1.95 14.09
C GLU A 33 0.93 3.25 13.37
N GLU A 34 1.06 4.40 14.02
CA GLU A 34 0.69 5.70 13.46
C GLU A 34 1.63 6.11 12.31
N SER A 35 2.84 5.57 12.29
CA SER A 35 3.87 5.84 11.28
C SER A 35 3.74 4.97 10.01
N ARG A 36 2.94 3.91 10.03
CA ARG A 36 2.65 3.06 8.85
C ARG A 36 2.00 3.89 7.76
N TRP A 37 2.36 3.64 6.50
CA TRP A 37 1.83 4.45 5.40
C TRP A 37 0.29 4.39 5.26
N PRO A 38 -0.41 3.25 5.53
CA PRO A 38 -1.88 3.25 5.47
C PRO A 38 -2.51 4.17 6.52
N ASN A 39 -1.96 4.16 7.75
CA ASN A 39 -2.43 5.00 8.85
C ASN A 39 -2.13 6.48 8.59
N GLN A 40 -0.93 6.79 8.08
CA GLN A 40 -0.60 8.15 7.64
C GLN A 40 -1.51 8.63 6.51
N LEU A 41 -1.83 7.76 5.53
CA LEU A 41 -2.74 8.12 4.45
C LEU A 41 -4.13 8.43 5.00
N ALA A 42 -4.69 7.52 5.82
CA ALA A 42 -6.01 7.70 6.42
C ALA A 42 -6.13 8.98 7.26
N SER A 43 -5.11 9.27 8.09
CA SER A 43 -5.10 10.46 8.96
C SER A 43 -5.00 11.79 8.20
N ARG A 44 -4.50 11.76 6.96
CA ARG A 44 -4.25 12.95 6.14
C ARG A 44 -5.25 13.14 5.00
N MET A 45 -6.16 12.20 4.83
CA MET A 45 -7.28 12.36 3.89
C MET A 45 -8.25 13.42 4.39
N LYS A 46 -8.95 14.08 3.47
CA LYS A 46 -9.92 15.14 3.81
C LYS A 46 -11.13 14.61 4.58
N THR A 47 -11.43 13.33 4.41
CA THR A 47 -12.51 12.65 5.14
C THR A 47 -12.01 12.28 6.52
N SER A 48 -12.66 12.75 7.56
CA SER A 48 -12.34 12.43 8.94
C SER A 48 -12.83 11.02 9.31
N ASN A 49 -12.13 10.38 10.25
CA ASN A 49 -12.54 9.12 10.88
C ASN A 49 -12.58 7.90 9.93
N ILE A 50 -11.41 7.58 9.34
CA ILE A 50 -11.25 6.39 8.51
C ILE A 50 -10.70 5.25 9.37
N ASN A 51 -11.43 4.14 9.43
CA ASN A 51 -10.96 2.92 10.07
C ASN A 51 -10.05 2.14 9.11
N VAL A 52 -8.82 1.88 9.53
CA VAL A 52 -7.83 1.14 8.74
C VAL A 52 -7.76 -0.31 9.24
N GLN A 53 -8.01 -1.25 8.34
CA GLN A 53 -7.75 -2.67 8.55
C GLN A 53 -6.57 -3.08 7.70
N ILE A 54 -5.58 -3.74 8.31
CA ILE A 54 -4.39 -4.22 7.61
C ILE A 54 -4.40 -5.75 7.59
N VAL A 55 -4.25 -6.34 6.40
CA VAL A 55 -3.98 -7.76 6.21
C VAL A 55 -2.63 -7.87 5.53
N ALA A 56 -1.61 -7.99 6.33
CA ALA A 56 -0.22 -8.01 5.90
C ALA A 56 0.66 -8.66 6.98
N THR A 57 1.68 -9.37 6.56
CA THR A 57 2.68 -9.98 7.45
C THR A 57 4.06 -9.88 6.82
N THR A 58 5.07 -9.65 7.63
CA THR A 58 6.47 -9.61 7.22
C THR A 58 6.88 -10.90 6.51
N GLY A 59 7.48 -10.73 5.34
CA GLY A 59 7.98 -11.85 4.54
C GLY A 59 6.99 -12.46 3.55
N TRP A 60 5.72 -12.07 3.55
CA TRP A 60 4.72 -12.65 2.67
C TRP A 60 5.01 -12.41 1.18
N THR A 61 4.87 -13.48 0.41
CA THR A 61 4.76 -13.46 -1.06
C THR A 61 3.30 -13.25 -1.48
N THR A 62 3.06 -13.15 -2.78
CA THR A 62 1.71 -13.07 -3.35
C THR A 62 0.81 -14.23 -2.92
N ASN A 63 1.34 -15.47 -2.94
CA ASN A 63 0.58 -16.65 -2.50
C ASN A 63 0.27 -16.61 -1.00
N GLU A 64 1.27 -16.28 -0.16
CA GLU A 64 1.10 -16.20 1.29
C GLU A 64 0.11 -15.08 1.68
N LEU A 65 0.09 -13.96 0.94
CA LEU A 65 -0.94 -12.94 1.12
C LEU A 65 -2.33 -13.46 0.77
N ALA A 66 -2.48 -14.22 -0.32
CA ALA A 66 -3.78 -14.81 -0.70
C ALA A 66 -4.30 -15.75 0.40
N GLU A 67 -3.41 -16.58 0.97
CA GLU A 67 -3.74 -17.43 2.12
C GLU A 67 -4.13 -16.60 3.36
N GLY A 68 -3.39 -15.52 3.66
CA GLY A 68 -3.69 -14.61 4.75
C GLY A 68 -5.05 -13.90 4.59
N ILE A 69 -5.40 -13.50 3.38
CA ILE A 69 -6.72 -12.93 3.05
C ILE A 69 -7.82 -13.95 3.31
N ALA A 70 -7.64 -15.20 2.89
CA ALA A 70 -8.60 -16.27 3.13
C ALA A 70 -8.80 -16.56 4.63
N GLN A 71 -7.70 -16.54 5.41
CA GLN A 71 -7.73 -16.73 6.86
C GLN A 71 -8.38 -15.56 7.60
N ALA A 72 -8.22 -14.33 7.10
CA ALA A 72 -8.82 -13.14 7.68
C ALA A 72 -10.35 -13.13 7.60
N ASN A 73 -10.93 -14.01 6.77
CA ASN A 73 -12.39 -14.23 6.64
C ASN A 73 -13.18 -12.91 6.50
N ILE A 74 -12.70 -12.00 5.65
CA ILE A 74 -13.30 -10.68 5.42
C ILE A 74 -14.65 -10.86 4.73
N THR A 75 -15.71 -10.34 5.34
CA THR A 75 -17.08 -10.42 4.82
C THR A 75 -17.64 -9.06 4.39
N GLU A 76 -17.01 -7.98 4.84
CA GLU A 76 -17.40 -6.60 4.52
C GLU A 76 -16.69 -6.06 3.28
N THR A 77 -17.20 -4.94 2.79
CA THR A 77 -16.56 -4.13 1.74
C THR A 77 -16.07 -2.80 2.29
N PHE A 78 -15.06 -2.22 1.64
CA PHE A 78 -14.33 -1.05 2.11
C PHE A 78 -14.50 0.13 1.15
N ASP A 79 -14.41 1.36 1.69
CA ASP A 79 -14.45 2.58 0.90
C ASP A 79 -13.17 2.77 0.08
N LEU A 80 -12.04 2.28 0.59
CA LEU A 80 -10.74 2.24 -0.09
C LEU A 80 -10.10 0.86 0.11
N VAL A 81 -9.45 0.34 -0.92
CA VAL A 81 -8.60 -0.86 -0.82
C VAL A 81 -7.24 -0.56 -1.42
N SER A 82 -6.17 -1.01 -0.79
CA SER A 82 -4.82 -0.93 -1.36
C SER A 82 -4.11 -2.27 -1.40
N LEU A 83 -3.18 -2.40 -2.35
CA LEU A 83 -2.30 -3.57 -2.44
C LEU A 83 -0.86 -3.13 -2.71
N LEU A 84 0.07 -3.60 -1.88
CA LEU A 84 1.51 -3.52 -2.07
C LEU A 84 2.12 -4.87 -1.71
N ILE A 85 2.59 -5.63 -2.71
CA ILE A 85 3.11 -7.00 -2.55
C ILE A 85 4.08 -7.34 -3.67
N GLY A 86 5.01 -8.26 -3.42
CA GLY A 86 5.87 -8.86 -4.44
C GLY A 86 7.36 -8.72 -4.19
N VAL A 87 7.80 -7.92 -3.22
CA VAL A 87 9.22 -7.84 -2.87
C VAL A 87 9.77 -9.19 -2.45
N ASN A 88 8.99 -9.98 -1.69
CA ASN A 88 9.43 -11.28 -1.22
C ASN A 88 9.42 -12.34 -2.34
N ASN A 89 8.58 -12.19 -3.37
CA ASN A 89 8.68 -13.01 -4.57
C ASN A 89 10.04 -12.79 -5.25
N GLN A 90 10.46 -11.53 -5.45
CA GLN A 90 11.75 -11.18 -6.02
C GLN A 90 12.91 -11.62 -5.09
N TYR A 91 12.83 -11.33 -3.79
CA TYR A 91 13.89 -11.65 -2.81
C TYR A 91 14.17 -13.16 -2.73
N ARG A 92 13.12 -13.99 -2.82
CA ARG A 92 13.22 -15.45 -2.81
C ARG A 92 13.53 -16.04 -4.20
N GLY A 93 13.65 -15.20 -5.24
CA GLY A 93 13.94 -15.64 -6.61
C GLY A 93 12.80 -16.41 -7.25
N LEU A 94 11.55 -16.13 -6.86
CA LEU A 94 10.38 -16.77 -7.45
C LEU A 94 10.13 -16.24 -8.88
N SER A 95 9.45 -17.07 -9.67
CA SER A 95 9.16 -16.77 -11.07
C SER A 95 8.28 -15.52 -11.22
N ILE A 96 8.65 -14.64 -12.14
CA ILE A 96 7.84 -13.47 -12.49
C ILE A 96 6.53 -13.88 -13.17
N GLN A 97 6.50 -15.04 -13.82
CA GLN A 97 5.30 -15.61 -14.42
C GLN A 97 4.30 -16.05 -13.36
N ASP A 98 4.77 -16.73 -12.30
CA ASP A 98 3.91 -17.12 -11.18
C ASP A 98 3.42 -15.87 -10.44
N PHE A 99 4.30 -14.89 -10.21
CA PHE A 99 3.91 -13.58 -9.66
C PHE A 99 2.79 -12.93 -10.48
N GLU A 100 2.86 -12.92 -11.82
CA GLU A 100 1.82 -12.33 -12.68
C GLU A 100 0.48 -13.06 -12.50
N ILE A 101 0.49 -14.39 -12.41
CA ILE A 101 -0.72 -15.20 -12.21
C ILE A 101 -1.35 -14.91 -10.84
N GLU A 102 -0.55 -14.99 -9.78
CA GLU A 102 -0.99 -14.79 -8.40
C GLU A 102 -1.45 -13.35 -8.17
N LEU A 103 -0.74 -12.36 -8.71
CA LEU A 103 -1.12 -10.94 -8.61
C LEU A 103 -2.47 -10.65 -9.27
N ARG A 104 -2.79 -11.34 -10.35
CA ARG A 104 -4.08 -11.23 -11.04
C ARG A 104 -5.25 -11.63 -10.11
N GLU A 105 -5.09 -12.70 -9.37
CA GLU A 105 -6.09 -13.14 -8.39
C GLU A 105 -6.19 -12.16 -7.21
N LEU A 106 -5.06 -11.63 -6.73
CA LEU A 106 -5.06 -10.60 -5.70
C LEU A 106 -5.75 -9.30 -6.15
N PHE A 107 -5.59 -8.91 -7.42
CA PHE A 107 -6.33 -7.74 -7.96
C PHE A 107 -7.83 -7.98 -8.00
N ARG A 108 -8.26 -9.19 -8.40
CA ARG A 108 -9.69 -9.57 -8.36
C ARG A 108 -10.23 -9.53 -6.92
N ALA A 109 -9.49 -10.06 -5.98
CA ALA A 109 -9.87 -10.03 -4.56
C ALA A 109 -9.97 -8.58 -4.05
N ALA A 110 -8.97 -7.74 -4.33
CA ALA A 110 -8.98 -6.32 -3.94
C ALA A 110 -10.19 -5.55 -4.51
N ILE A 111 -10.54 -5.82 -5.79
CA ILE A 111 -11.74 -5.24 -6.42
C ILE A 111 -13.02 -5.74 -5.73
N GLY A 112 -13.07 -7.03 -5.37
CA GLY A 112 -14.20 -7.63 -4.66
C GLY A 112 -14.42 -7.03 -3.26
N PHE A 113 -13.36 -6.61 -2.58
CA PHE A 113 -13.44 -5.94 -1.29
C PHE A 113 -13.80 -4.45 -1.39
N SER A 114 -13.75 -3.85 -2.57
CA SER A 114 -14.07 -2.42 -2.73
C SER A 114 -15.57 -2.21 -2.96
N LYS A 115 -16.18 -1.29 -2.20
CA LYS A 115 -17.57 -0.83 -2.41
C LYS A 115 -17.79 -0.23 -3.80
N TYR A 116 -16.71 0.28 -4.42
CA TYR A 116 -16.77 1.02 -5.68
C TYR A 116 -16.01 0.31 -6.81
N GLY A 117 -15.78 -1.01 -6.66
CA GLY A 117 -15.03 -1.81 -7.62
C GLY A 117 -13.62 -1.26 -7.85
N SER A 118 -13.14 -1.27 -9.10
CA SER A 118 -11.78 -0.80 -9.45
C SER A 118 -11.54 0.69 -9.18
N SER A 119 -12.58 1.50 -9.04
CA SER A 119 -12.46 2.96 -8.87
C SER A 119 -11.74 3.36 -7.59
N ASN A 120 -11.92 2.59 -6.52
CA ASN A 120 -11.35 2.86 -5.19
C ASN A 120 -10.35 1.78 -4.76
N VAL A 121 -9.67 1.16 -5.74
CA VAL A 121 -8.51 0.29 -5.49
C VAL A 121 -7.24 0.98 -5.94
N ILE A 122 -6.24 1.03 -5.06
CA ILE A 122 -4.92 1.60 -5.33
C ILE A 122 -3.83 0.53 -5.22
N ILE A 123 -2.91 0.55 -6.16
CA ILE A 123 -1.75 -0.34 -6.20
C ILE A 123 -0.50 0.51 -6.00
N LEU A 124 0.37 0.11 -5.09
CA LEU A 124 1.68 0.73 -4.93
C LEU A 124 2.74 -0.15 -5.59
N SER A 125 3.74 0.48 -6.19
CA SER A 125 4.92 -0.24 -6.69
C SER A 125 5.74 -0.81 -5.53
N ILE A 126 6.48 -1.87 -5.80
CA ILE A 126 7.44 -2.49 -4.87
C ILE A 126 8.61 -1.51 -4.65
N PRO A 127 9.00 -1.20 -3.40
CA PRO A 127 10.21 -0.45 -3.09
C PRO A 127 11.47 -1.17 -3.58
N ASP A 128 12.50 -0.42 -3.96
CA ASP A 128 13.80 -0.97 -4.35
C ASP A 128 14.72 -1.09 -3.14
N TRP A 129 14.75 -2.28 -2.56
CA TRP A 129 15.59 -2.55 -1.39
C TRP A 129 17.09 -2.60 -1.68
N SER A 130 17.51 -2.57 -2.97
CA SER A 130 18.92 -2.46 -3.33
C SER A 130 19.57 -1.15 -2.86
N ALA A 131 18.75 -0.12 -2.58
CA ALA A 131 19.21 1.17 -2.07
C ALA A 131 19.44 1.21 -0.55
N PHE A 132 19.16 0.11 0.16
CA PHE A 132 19.24 0.04 1.62
C PHE A 132 20.49 -0.70 2.07
N PRO A 133 21.02 -0.42 3.28
CA PRO A 133 22.23 -1.09 3.82
C PRO A 133 22.10 -2.62 3.85
N PHE A 134 20.91 -3.15 4.03
CA PHE A 134 20.64 -4.60 4.00
C PHE A 134 21.12 -5.29 2.69
N ALA A 135 21.22 -4.53 1.60
CA ALA A 135 21.73 -5.04 0.32
C ALA A 135 23.26 -5.06 0.23
N GLU A 136 23.99 -4.65 1.27
CA GLU A 136 25.45 -4.66 1.28
C GLU A 136 25.99 -6.06 0.98
N GLY A 137 26.98 -6.13 0.07
CA GLY A 137 27.57 -7.39 -0.37
C GLY A 137 26.75 -8.16 -1.42
N ARG A 138 25.61 -7.65 -1.86
CA ARG A 138 24.76 -8.24 -2.89
C ARG A 138 24.91 -7.51 -4.24
N ASP A 139 24.44 -8.14 -5.30
CA ASP A 139 24.37 -7.53 -6.64
C ASP A 139 23.20 -6.52 -6.69
N ILE A 140 23.45 -5.28 -6.26
CA ILE A 140 22.45 -4.21 -6.22
C ILE A 140 21.87 -3.89 -7.61
N ASN A 141 22.67 -4.01 -8.68
CA ASN A 141 22.22 -3.77 -10.04
C ASN A 141 21.23 -4.84 -10.50
N LYS A 142 21.48 -6.10 -10.14
CA LYS A 142 20.56 -7.20 -10.43
C LYS A 142 19.26 -7.02 -9.69
N ILE A 143 19.31 -6.76 -8.38
CA ILE A 143 18.13 -6.53 -7.53
C ILE A 143 17.26 -5.40 -8.11
N SER A 144 17.86 -4.25 -8.38
CA SER A 144 17.13 -3.08 -8.91
C SER A 144 16.44 -3.40 -10.25
N LYS A 145 17.12 -4.10 -11.17
CA LYS A 145 16.53 -4.52 -12.45
C LYS A 145 15.38 -5.51 -12.28
N GLU A 146 15.49 -6.44 -11.34
CA GLU A 146 14.43 -7.39 -11.05
C GLU A 146 13.22 -6.69 -10.44
N ILE A 147 13.39 -5.77 -9.48
CA ILE A 147 12.32 -4.93 -8.93
C ILE A 147 11.63 -4.13 -10.05
N ASP A 148 12.38 -3.53 -10.98
CA ASP A 148 11.80 -2.83 -12.12
C ASP A 148 10.96 -3.77 -13.00
N ALA A 149 11.40 -5.01 -13.20
CA ALA A 149 10.66 -6.01 -13.98
C ALA A 149 9.34 -6.40 -13.31
N PHE A 150 9.34 -6.65 -12.00
CA PHE A 150 8.14 -6.95 -11.21
C PHE A 150 7.17 -5.75 -11.21
N ASN A 151 7.67 -4.55 -11.00
CA ASN A 151 6.87 -3.32 -11.05
C ASN A 151 6.27 -3.06 -12.43
N LYS A 152 6.99 -3.39 -13.51
CA LYS A 152 6.47 -3.30 -14.88
C LYS A 152 5.28 -4.23 -15.10
N VAL A 153 5.34 -5.46 -14.58
CA VAL A 153 4.23 -6.41 -14.63
C VAL A 153 3.04 -5.87 -13.84
N ALA A 154 3.26 -5.45 -12.59
CA ALA A 154 2.22 -4.91 -11.73
C ALA A 154 1.52 -3.69 -12.35
N LYS A 155 2.30 -2.74 -12.92
CA LYS A 155 1.77 -1.54 -13.58
C LYS A 155 0.96 -1.88 -14.84
N LYS A 156 1.47 -2.79 -15.68
CA LYS A 156 0.74 -3.26 -16.88
C LYS A 156 -0.61 -3.84 -16.47
N MET A 157 -0.60 -4.73 -15.50
CA MET A 157 -1.81 -5.39 -15.01
C MET A 157 -2.77 -4.41 -14.33
N ALA A 158 -2.28 -3.45 -13.54
CA ALA A 158 -3.13 -2.41 -12.96
C ALA A 158 -3.89 -1.62 -14.05
N ASN A 159 -3.22 -1.31 -15.17
CA ASN A 159 -3.87 -0.67 -16.31
C ASN A 159 -4.95 -1.58 -16.95
N GLU A 160 -4.68 -2.89 -17.11
CA GLU A 160 -5.67 -3.85 -17.64
C GLU A 160 -6.94 -3.93 -16.77
N PHE A 161 -6.79 -3.81 -15.45
CA PHE A 161 -7.89 -3.83 -14.48
C PHE A 161 -8.50 -2.45 -14.19
N ASN A 162 -8.01 -1.38 -14.83
CA ASN A 162 -8.38 0.02 -14.56
C ASN A 162 -8.16 0.42 -13.08
N LEU A 163 -7.08 -0.08 -12.46
CA LEU A 163 -6.66 0.27 -11.11
C LEU A 163 -5.71 1.47 -11.13
N LYS A 164 -5.70 2.24 -10.05
CA LYS A 164 -4.77 3.36 -9.87
C LYS A 164 -3.43 2.84 -9.38
N PHE A 165 -2.37 3.06 -10.16
CA PHE A 165 -1.02 2.64 -9.82
C PHE A 165 -0.16 3.82 -9.37
N PHE A 166 0.41 3.72 -8.16
CA PHE A 166 1.29 4.73 -7.58
C PHE A 166 2.71 4.19 -7.51
N ASP A 167 3.57 4.75 -8.32
CA ASP A 167 4.98 4.40 -8.34
C ASP A 167 5.74 5.12 -7.23
N ILE A 168 6.12 4.38 -6.19
CA ILE A 168 6.89 4.88 -5.03
C ILE A 168 8.35 4.40 -5.04
N THR A 169 8.75 3.63 -6.05
CA THR A 169 10.08 3.02 -6.15
C THR A 169 11.20 4.06 -6.22
N ASP A 170 10.98 5.17 -6.90
CA ASP A 170 11.93 6.29 -6.99
C ASP A 170 12.21 6.95 -5.62
N ILE A 171 11.23 6.94 -4.72
CA ILE A 171 11.41 7.45 -3.35
C ILE A 171 12.30 6.49 -2.55
N SER A 172 12.06 5.17 -2.66
CA SER A 172 12.88 4.19 -1.96
C SER A 172 14.36 4.24 -2.37
N ARG A 173 14.64 4.54 -3.63
CA ARG A 173 16.01 4.69 -4.15
C ARG A 173 16.78 5.85 -3.53
N GLN A 174 16.11 6.84 -2.96
CA GLN A 174 16.75 7.95 -2.24
C GLN A 174 17.39 7.49 -0.93
N ALA A 175 17.06 6.31 -0.41
CA ALA A 175 17.65 5.73 0.78
C ALA A 175 19.19 5.59 0.67
N SER A 176 19.71 5.37 -0.53
CA SER A 176 21.15 5.30 -0.78
C SER A 176 21.93 6.57 -0.38
N SER A 177 21.30 7.73 -0.48
CA SER A 177 21.88 9.04 -0.15
C SER A 177 21.27 9.71 1.08
N ASN A 178 20.08 9.26 1.52
CA ASN A 178 19.37 9.82 2.65
C ASN A 178 18.97 8.75 3.66
N LYS A 179 19.80 8.60 4.70
CA LYS A 179 19.59 7.57 5.73
C LYS A 179 18.38 7.84 6.64
N SER A 180 17.84 9.07 6.69
CA SER A 180 16.60 9.33 7.45
C SER A 180 15.39 8.60 6.90
N LEU A 181 15.47 8.10 5.67
CA LEU A 181 14.43 7.33 5.01
C LEU A 181 14.42 5.84 5.40
N ILE A 182 15.40 5.39 6.20
CA ILE A 182 15.63 4.00 6.55
C ILE A 182 15.23 3.78 8.01
N ALA A 183 14.50 2.72 8.31
CA ALA A 183 14.20 2.31 9.67
C ALA A 183 15.44 1.71 10.37
N GLU A 184 15.35 1.46 11.67
CA GLU A 184 16.48 0.98 12.50
C GLU A 184 17.00 -0.41 12.08
N ASP A 185 16.19 -1.21 11.41
CA ASP A 185 16.57 -2.53 10.91
C ASP A 185 17.39 -2.50 9.61
N LEU A 186 17.67 -1.31 9.07
CA LEU A 186 18.46 -1.07 7.87
C LEU A 186 17.87 -1.63 6.56
N LEU A 187 16.60 -2.06 6.58
CA LEU A 187 15.89 -2.66 5.45
C LEU A 187 14.57 -1.96 5.14
N HIS A 188 13.78 -1.67 6.16
CA HIS A 188 12.43 -1.16 5.94
C HIS A 188 12.38 0.37 5.88
N PRO A 189 11.33 0.94 5.28
CA PRO A 189 11.11 2.37 5.24
C PRO A 189 10.92 2.97 6.63
N SER A 190 11.50 4.13 6.87
CA SER A 190 11.20 4.94 8.05
C SER A 190 9.83 5.63 7.92
N LYS A 191 9.37 6.22 9.02
CA LYS A 191 8.22 7.13 9.05
C LYS A 191 8.30 8.23 7.98
N GLU A 192 9.49 8.79 7.78
CA GLU A 192 9.74 9.85 6.80
C GLU A 192 9.57 9.35 5.37
N MET A 193 10.05 8.16 5.06
CA MET A 193 9.84 7.55 3.74
C MET A 193 8.35 7.27 3.49
N TYR A 194 7.64 6.69 4.46
CA TYR A 194 6.20 6.48 4.37
C TYR A 194 5.44 7.80 4.19
N LYS A 195 5.87 8.88 4.85
CA LYS A 195 5.32 10.22 4.64
C LYS A 195 5.46 10.67 3.19
N LEU A 196 6.64 10.46 2.57
CA LEU A 196 6.87 10.83 1.17
C LEU A 196 5.98 10.00 0.20
N TRP A 197 5.74 8.72 0.49
CA TRP A 197 4.79 7.92 -0.29
C TRP A 197 3.39 8.50 -0.21
N VAL A 198 2.94 8.82 0.98
CA VAL A 198 1.62 9.43 1.20
C VAL A 198 1.52 10.81 0.55
N ASP A 199 2.56 11.65 0.63
CA ASP A 199 2.62 12.94 -0.07
C ASP A 199 2.40 12.75 -1.58
N LYS A 200 3.10 11.78 -2.19
CA LYS A 200 2.98 11.47 -3.63
C LYS A 200 1.57 10.99 -3.99
N ILE A 201 0.98 10.11 -3.18
CA ILE A 201 -0.38 9.60 -3.40
C ILE A 201 -1.39 10.74 -3.34
N LEU A 202 -1.38 11.54 -2.26
CA LEU A 202 -2.34 12.63 -2.04
C LEU A 202 -2.22 13.75 -3.08
N ALA A 203 -1.02 14.02 -3.59
CA ALA A 203 -0.78 15.01 -4.65
C ALA A 203 -1.27 14.57 -6.04
N SER A 204 -1.52 13.27 -6.22
CA SER A 204 -1.91 12.73 -7.53
C SER A 204 -3.34 13.08 -7.89
N LYS A 205 -3.55 13.48 -9.15
CA LYS A 205 -4.89 13.72 -9.71
C LYS A 205 -5.76 12.45 -9.73
N GLU A 206 -5.14 11.28 -9.86
CA GLU A 206 -5.82 9.98 -9.85
C GLU A 206 -6.39 9.69 -8.47
N PHE A 207 -5.64 9.97 -7.40
CA PHE A 207 -6.12 9.81 -6.02
C PHE A 207 -7.23 10.80 -5.68
N GLN A 208 -7.11 12.04 -6.14
CA GLN A 208 -8.12 13.08 -5.91
C GLN A 208 -9.49 12.79 -6.55
N LYS A 209 -9.57 11.81 -7.47
CA LYS A 209 -10.82 11.32 -8.07
C LYS A 209 -11.48 10.19 -7.27
N ILE A 210 -10.82 9.70 -6.22
CA ILE A 210 -11.40 8.69 -5.32
C ILE A 210 -12.45 9.39 -4.47
N ASP A 211 -13.67 8.86 -4.52
CA ASP A 211 -14.80 9.36 -3.73
C ASP A 211 -14.80 8.65 -2.36
N LEU A 212 -14.52 9.42 -1.28
CA LEU A 212 -14.41 8.92 0.08
C LEU A 212 -15.21 9.75 1.06
#